data_eb8305a5cff7b7c1a87aa59befae84cc
#
_entry.id   eb8305a5cff7b7c1a87aa59befae84cc
#
_cell.length_a   1.000
_cell.length_b   1.000
_cell.length_c   1.000
_cell.angle_alpha   90.00
_cell.angle_beta   90.00
_cell.angle_gamma   90.00
#
_symmetry.space_group_name_H-M   'P 1'
#
loop_
_entity.id
_entity.type
_entity.pdbx_description
1 polymer ?
#
loop_
_entity_poly.entity_id
_entity_poly.type
_entity_poly.pdbx_seq_one_letter_code
_entity_poly.pdbx_strand_id
1 'polypeptide(L)'
;MAVGKKVVAKKFLVGVVMGSTSDWEVMSHAVKVLKEFGVTHEARALSAHRTPEALAKWLTSMEKRGARTFIAAAGGAAHLAGVVAAQSQLPVLGVPMPSKHLMGMDSLLSMVQMPKGIPVATFAIGEAGAANAALFAVAMLALSDASLAKRLAAFRAKQNQTVLSAKLPE
;
A
#
# COMPACT_ATOMS: atom_id res chain seq x y z
N MET A 1 11.49 11.55 41.81
CA MET A 1 10.67 10.50 41.19
C MET A 1 10.35 10.90 39.78
N ALA A 2 11.01 10.30 38.79
CA ALA A 2 10.78 10.60 37.37
C ALA A 2 9.54 9.82 36.91
N VAL A 3 8.47 10.53 36.59
CA VAL A 3 7.27 9.97 35.99
C VAL A 3 7.61 9.57 34.56
N GLY A 4 7.82 8.26 34.34
CA GLY A 4 8.04 7.72 33.02
C GLY A 4 6.85 8.03 32.11
N LYS A 5 7.02 8.93 31.13
CA LYS A 5 6.05 9.13 30.06
C LYS A 5 5.88 7.80 29.33
N LYS A 6 4.73 7.14 29.50
CA LYS A 6 4.29 6.04 28.62
C LYS A 6 4.28 6.62 27.19
N VAL A 7 5.24 6.20 26.38
CA VAL A 7 5.21 6.47 24.93
C VAL A 7 4.02 5.70 24.38
N VAL A 8 2.90 6.38 24.18
CA VAL A 8 1.75 5.82 23.47
C VAL A 8 2.21 5.58 22.04
N ALA A 9 2.30 4.32 21.63
CA ALA A 9 2.67 3.96 20.27
C ALA A 9 1.74 4.69 19.29
N LYS A 10 2.32 5.49 18.39
CA LYS A 10 1.57 6.25 17.38
C LYS A 10 0.86 5.25 16.46
N LYS A 11 -0.46 5.22 16.52
CA LYS A 11 -1.26 4.28 15.74
C LYS A 11 -1.46 4.88 14.34
N PHE A 12 -0.62 4.49 13.39
CA PHE A 12 -0.77 4.89 11.99
C PHE A 12 -1.92 4.12 11.32
N LEU A 13 -2.64 4.79 10.44
CA LEU A 13 -3.70 4.18 9.64
C LEU A 13 -3.31 4.23 8.16
N VAL A 14 -3.44 3.09 7.49
CA VAL A 14 -3.23 2.95 6.04
C VAL A 14 -4.54 2.54 5.38
N GLY A 15 -4.96 3.28 4.36
CA GLY A 15 -6.09 2.89 3.52
C GLY A 15 -5.64 1.93 2.43
N VAL A 16 -6.32 0.80 2.30
CA VAL A 16 -6.10 -0.16 1.20
C VAL A 16 -7.38 -0.24 0.38
N VAL A 17 -7.32 0.15 -0.90
CA VAL A 17 -8.49 0.16 -1.78
C VAL A 17 -8.21 -0.58 -3.07
N MET A 18 -9.19 -1.35 -3.54
CA MET A 18 -9.13 -2.10 -4.79
C MET A 18 -10.40 -1.90 -5.61
N GLY A 19 -10.29 -1.99 -6.93
CA GLY A 19 -11.41 -1.74 -7.85
C GLY A 19 -12.46 -2.83 -7.85
N SER A 20 -12.11 -4.04 -7.42
CA SER A 20 -12.98 -5.22 -7.38
C SER A 20 -12.58 -6.15 -6.24
N THR A 21 -13.51 -6.97 -5.77
CA THR A 21 -13.21 -8.06 -4.83
C THR A 21 -12.31 -9.16 -5.44
N SER A 22 -12.28 -9.27 -6.77
CA SER A 22 -11.34 -10.16 -7.49
C SER A 22 -9.87 -9.82 -7.26
N ASP A 23 -9.56 -8.58 -6.88
CA ASP A 23 -8.20 -8.12 -6.63
C ASP A 23 -7.71 -8.53 -5.23
N TRP A 24 -8.60 -9.10 -4.40
CA TRP A 24 -8.28 -9.43 -3.01
C TRP A 24 -7.16 -10.46 -2.85
N GLU A 25 -7.11 -11.46 -3.72
CA GLU A 25 -6.06 -12.48 -3.68
C GLU A 25 -4.68 -11.81 -3.66
N VAL A 26 -4.43 -10.92 -4.63
CA VAL A 26 -3.20 -10.14 -4.72
C VAL A 26 -3.06 -9.17 -3.54
N MET A 27 -4.11 -8.40 -3.23
CA MET A 27 -4.03 -7.35 -2.22
C MET A 27 -3.96 -7.87 -0.78
N SER A 28 -4.30 -9.13 -0.56
CA SER A 28 -4.08 -9.81 0.72
C SER A 28 -2.60 -9.82 1.13
N HIS A 29 -1.67 -9.82 0.16
CA HIS A 29 -0.23 -9.72 0.41
C HIS A 29 0.16 -8.39 1.04
N ALA A 30 -0.42 -7.27 0.60
CA ALA A 30 -0.23 -5.96 1.24
C ALA A 30 -0.76 -5.95 2.68
N VAL A 31 -1.96 -6.47 2.87
CA VAL A 31 -2.61 -6.55 4.19
C VAL A 31 -1.80 -7.44 5.15
N LYS A 32 -1.26 -8.55 4.66
CA LYS A 32 -0.38 -9.44 5.46
C LYS A 32 0.86 -8.69 5.95
N VAL A 33 1.54 -7.96 5.07
CA VAL A 33 2.70 -7.13 5.46
C VAL A 33 2.32 -6.09 6.49
N LEU A 34 1.23 -5.33 6.29
CA LEU A 34 0.79 -4.33 7.27
C LEU A 34 0.50 -4.95 8.65
N LYS A 35 -0.10 -6.14 8.68
CA LYS A 35 -0.35 -6.90 9.93
C LYS A 35 0.95 -7.33 10.60
N GLU A 36 1.90 -7.89 9.86
CA GLU A 36 3.21 -8.31 10.37
C GLU A 36 3.97 -7.14 11.03
N PHE A 37 3.83 -5.95 10.46
CA PHE A 37 4.42 -4.73 11.01
C PHE A 37 3.56 -4.02 12.07
N GLY A 38 2.39 -4.59 12.43
CA GLY A 38 1.48 -3.98 13.41
C GLY A 38 0.91 -2.62 12.98
N VAL A 39 0.84 -2.35 11.67
CA VAL A 39 0.27 -1.12 11.10
C VAL A 39 -1.24 -1.27 10.98
N THR A 40 -1.97 -0.34 11.60
CA THR A 40 -3.44 -0.31 11.48
C THR A 40 -3.82 0.02 10.04
N HIS A 41 -4.78 -0.70 9.50
CA HIS A 41 -5.25 -0.51 8.13
C HIS A 41 -6.75 -0.81 8.01
N GLU A 42 -7.35 -0.29 6.96
CA GLU A 42 -8.70 -0.65 6.52
C GLU A 42 -8.65 -0.96 5.02
N ALA A 43 -9.17 -2.13 4.64
CA ALA A 43 -9.24 -2.57 3.25
C ALA A 43 -10.69 -2.50 2.73
N ARG A 44 -10.89 -1.95 1.52
CA ARG A 44 -12.19 -1.82 0.85
C ARG A 44 -12.11 -2.14 -0.64
N ALA A 45 -13.16 -2.76 -1.15
CA ALA A 45 -13.42 -2.83 -2.59
C ALA A 45 -14.32 -1.65 -2.97
N LEU A 46 -13.76 -0.66 -3.68
CA LEU A 46 -14.45 0.55 -4.13
C LEU A 46 -13.94 0.90 -5.53
N SER A 47 -14.85 0.93 -6.50
CA SER A 47 -14.49 1.21 -7.89
C SER A 47 -14.55 2.71 -8.19
N ALA A 48 -13.50 3.26 -8.80
CA ALA A 48 -13.51 4.63 -9.28
C ALA A 48 -14.61 4.89 -10.33
N HIS A 49 -14.96 3.87 -11.12
CA HIS A 49 -15.94 3.99 -12.21
C HIS A 49 -17.37 3.65 -11.76
N ARG A 50 -17.53 2.67 -10.86
CA ARG A 50 -18.86 2.14 -10.48
C ARG A 50 -19.40 2.70 -9.17
N THR A 51 -18.50 3.16 -8.27
CA THR A 51 -18.85 3.67 -6.94
C THR A 51 -18.06 4.94 -6.58
N PRO A 52 -17.99 5.97 -7.47
CA PRO A 52 -17.12 7.14 -7.28
C PRO A 52 -17.45 7.93 -6.02
N GLU A 53 -18.73 8.11 -5.71
CA GLU A 53 -19.15 8.84 -4.50
C GLU A 53 -18.81 8.10 -3.20
N ALA A 54 -18.96 6.76 -3.19
CA ALA A 54 -18.59 5.94 -2.03
C ALA A 54 -17.08 5.98 -1.80
N LEU A 55 -16.27 5.98 -2.87
CA LEU A 55 -14.83 6.14 -2.81
C LEU A 55 -14.48 7.51 -2.18
N ALA A 56 -15.05 8.61 -2.68
CA ALA A 56 -14.77 9.96 -2.16
C ALA A 56 -15.12 10.09 -0.66
N LYS A 57 -16.28 9.57 -0.26
CA LYS A 57 -16.71 9.56 1.15
C LYS A 57 -15.76 8.73 2.02
N TRP A 58 -15.30 7.58 1.53
CA TRP A 58 -14.37 6.72 2.25
C TRP A 58 -13.01 7.40 2.42
N LEU A 59 -12.45 8.02 1.37
CA LEU A 59 -11.18 8.76 1.43
C LEU A 59 -11.23 9.86 2.49
N THR A 60 -12.26 10.71 2.43
CA THR A 60 -12.48 11.77 3.42
C THR A 60 -12.59 11.22 4.85
N SER A 61 -13.28 10.09 5.04
CA SER A 61 -13.39 9.42 6.35
C SER A 61 -12.04 8.91 6.86
N MET A 62 -11.25 8.30 5.96
CA MET A 62 -9.93 7.78 6.30
C MET A 62 -8.97 8.90 6.72
N GLU A 63 -8.95 10.01 6.02
CA GLU A 63 -8.13 11.18 6.35
C GLU A 63 -8.50 11.76 7.72
N LYS A 64 -9.81 11.96 7.99
CA LYS A 64 -10.31 12.42 9.29
C LYS A 64 -9.93 11.48 10.44
N ARG A 65 -9.80 10.18 10.18
CA ARG A 65 -9.38 9.15 11.14
C ARG A 65 -7.87 9.03 11.28
N GLY A 66 -7.11 9.84 10.56
CA GLY A 66 -5.66 9.91 10.65
C GLY A 66 -4.92 8.97 9.70
N ALA A 67 -5.49 8.65 8.54
CA ALA A 67 -4.76 7.96 7.47
C ALA A 67 -3.48 8.74 7.11
N ARG A 68 -2.43 8.01 6.75
CA ARG A 68 -1.11 8.56 6.39
C ARG A 68 -0.73 8.28 4.94
N THR A 69 -1.33 7.28 4.34
CA THR A 69 -1.12 6.90 2.94
C THR A 69 -2.24 5.98 2.48
N PHE A 70 -2.41 5.88 1.16
CA PHE A 70 -3.30 4.94 0.52
C PHE A 70 -2.52 3.96 -0.37
N ILE A 71 -2.90 2.68 -0.33
CA ILE A 71 -2.47 1.67 -1.29
C ILE A 71 -3.68 1.38 -2.18
N ALA A 72 -3.57 1.67 -3.47
CA ALA A 72 -4.68 1.58 -4.42
C ALA A 72 -4.36 0.62 -5.56
N ALA A 73 -5.22 -0.40 -5.76
CA ALA A 73 -5.04 -1.44 -6.73
C ALA A 73 -6.16 -1.46 -7.78
N ALA A 74 -5.79 -1.61 -9.04
CA ALA A 74 -6.74 -1.76 -10.13
C ALA A 74 -6.12 -2.47 -11.35
N GLY A 75 -6.98 -3.08 -12.18
CA GLY A 75 -6.59 -3.77 -13.41
C GLY A 75 -7.25 -3.20 -14.65
N GLY A 76 -6.68 -3.46 -15.82
CA GLY A 76 -7.16 -2.94 -17.09
C GLY A 76 -7.01 -1.42 -17.19
N ALA A 77 -8.11 -0.70 -17.37
CA ALA A 77 -8.19 0.76 -17.22
C ALA A 77 -8.04 1.14 -15.72
N ALA A 78 -6.83 1.03 -15.22
CA ALA A 78 -6.48 1.06 -13.79
C ALA A 78 -6.43 2.49 -13.23
N HIS A 79 -7.54 3.24 -13.36
CA HIS A 79 -7.64 4.65 -13.00
C HIS A 79 -7.75 4.92 -11.50
N LEU A 80 -8.05 3.89 -10.69
CA LEU A 80 -8.36 4.06 -9.26
C LEU A 80 -7.26 4.80 -8.49
N ALA A 81 -6.00 4.44 -8.68
CA ALA A 81 -4.88 5.10 -7.99
C ALA A 81 -4.76 6.58 -8.34
N GLY A 82 -4.93 6.92 -9.62
CA GLY A 82 -4.96 8.31 -10.09
C GLY A 82 -6.14 9.11 -9.52
N VAL A 83 -7.33 8.48 -9.44
CA VAL A 83 -8.53 9.10 -8.85
C VAL A 83 -8.32 9.34 -7.34
N VAL A 84 -7.71 8.39 -6.61
CA VAL A 84 -7.36 8.58 -5.21
C VAL A 84 -6.36 9.71 -5.04
N ALA A 85 -5.31 9.77 -5.87
CA ALA A 85 -4.30 10.83 -5.83
C ALA A 85 -4.87 12.22 -6.16
N ALA A 86 -5.88 12.29 -7.03
CA ALA A 86 -6.57 13.55 -7.35
C ALA A 86 -7.50 14.05 -6.23
N GLN A 87 -7.92 13.17 -5.31
CA GLN A 87 -8.85 13.48 -4.21
C GLN A 87 -8.17 13.55 -2.83
N SER A 88 -6.89 13.24 -2.73
CA SER A 88 -6.15 13.23 -1.47
C SER A 88 -4.78 13.87 -1.65
N GLN A 89 -4.29 14.53 -0.59
CA GLN A 89 -2.91 15.02 -0.52
C GLN A 89 -1.96 14.02 0.15
N LEU A 90 -2.47 12.87 0.59
CA LEU A 90 -1.65 11.81 1.15
C LEU A 90 -0.93 11.04 0.03
N PRO A 91 0.25 10.49 0.29
CA PRO A 91 0.93 9.63 -0.67
C PRO A 91 0.05 8.47 -1.12
N VAL A 92 0.03 8.22 -2.44
CA VAL A 92 -0.73 7.13 -3.05
C VAL A 92 0.24 6.13 -3.69
N LEU A 93 0.09 4.87 -3.29
CA LEU A 93 0.92 3.75 -3.70
C LEU A 93 0.09 2.86 -4.63
N GLY A 94 0.37 2.90 -5.92
CA GLY A 94 -0.39 2.20 -6.96
C GLY A 94 0.12 0.78 -7.16
N VAL A 95 -0.80 -0.19 -7.16
CA VAL A 95 -0.50 -1.60 -7.42
C VAL A 95 -1.25 -2.03 -8.68
N PRO A 96 -0.58 -2.19 -9.82
CA PRO A 96 -1.20 -2.71 -11.04
C PRO A 96 -1.60 -4.17 -10.86
N MET A 97 -2.84 -4.50 -11.23
CA MET A 97 -3.32 -5.88 -11.20
C MET A 97 -2.99 -6.60 -12.49
N PRO A 98 -2.73 -7.91 -12.43
CA PRO A 98 -2.68 -8.75 -13.64
C PRO A 98 -3.97 -8.60 -14.45
N SER A 99 -3.85 -8.54 -15.78
CA SER A 99 -4.98 -8.48 -16.71
C SER A 99 -4.92 -9.63 -17.69
N LYS A 100 -6.09 -10.05 -18.18
CA LYS A 100 -6.20 -11.24 -19.04
C LYS A 100 -5.52 -11.07 -20.41
N HIS A 101 -5.65 -9.88 -21.03
CA HIS A 101 -5.24 -9.70 -22.42
C HIS A 101 -3.84 -9.12 -22.57
N LEU A 102 -3.43 -8.20 -21.68
CA LEU A 102 -2.13 -7.52 -21.74
C LEU A 102 -1.22 -7.84 -20.55
N MET A 103 -1.52 -8.92 -19.82
CA MET A 103 -0.71 -9.44 -18.71
C MET A 103 -0.37 -8.38 -17.64
N GLY A 104 -1.23 -7.36 -17.50
CA GLY A 104 -1.06 -6.26 -16.55
C GLY A 104 -0.32 -5.04 -17.09
N MET A 105 0.16 -5.05 -18.33
CA MET A 105 0.82 -3.88 -18.96
C MET A 105 -0.14 -2.70 -19.12
N ASP A 106 -1.40 -2.96 -19.45
CA ASP A 106 -2.48 -1.98 -19.45
C ASP A 106 -2.68 -1.34 -18.07
N SER A 107 -2.70 -2.16 -17.02
CA SER A 107 -2.79 -1.70 -15.63
C SER A 107 -1.60 -0.84 -15.24
N LEU A 108 -0.39 -1.29 -15.55
CA LEU A 108 0.85 -0.57 -15.26
C LEU A 108 0.90 0.79 -15.97
N LEU A 109 0.65 0.80 -17.27
CA LEU A 109 0.72 2.03 -18.09
C LEU A 109 -0.38 3.03 -17.68
N SER A 110 -1.56 2.56 -17.28
CA SER A 110 -2.64 3.42 -16.77
C SER A 110 -2.27 4.11 -15.45
N MET A 111 -1.41 3.50 -14.63
CA MET A 111 -1.02 4.05 -13.33
C MET A 111 0.24 4.91 -13.37
N VAL A 112 1.23 4.54 -14.19
CA VAL A 112 2.55 5.18 -14.15
C VAL A 112 2.58 6.51 -14.93
N GLN A 113 1.75 6.67 -15.96
CA GLN A 113 1.74 7.86 -16.83
C GLN A 113 0.83 8.97 -16.26
N MET A 114 1.04 9.32 -15.00
CA MET A 114 0.29 10.39 -14.35
C MET A 114 0.67 11.79 -14.87
N PRO A 115 -0.29 12.72 -14.96
CA PRO A 115 0.01 14.11 -15.32
C PRO A 115 0.87 14.79 -14.25
N LYS A 116 1.66 15.77 -14.68
CA LYS A 116 2.45 16.61 -13.78
C LYS A 116 1.55 17.24 -12.71
N GLY A 117 1.92 17.05 -11.44
CA GLY A 117 1.22 17.62 -10.29
C GLY A 117 0.39 16.62 -9.48
N ILE A 118 0.04 15.46 -10.04
CA ILE A 118 -0.73 14.41 -9.35
C ILE A 118 0.07 13.11 -9.38
N PRO A 119 1.02 12.92 -8.45
CA PRO A 119 1.91 11.75 -8.46
C PRO A 119 1.23 10.50 -7.88
N VAL A 120 1.55 9.35 -8.48
CA VAL A 120 1.28 8.01 -7.93
C VAL A 120 2.60 7.24 -7.93
N ALA A 121 3.01 6.74 -6.76
CA ALA A 121 4.15 5.84 -6.65
C ALA A 121 3.73 4.44 -7.11
N THR A 122 4.04 4.06 -8.33
CA THR A 122 3.59 2.81 -8.94
C THR A 122 4.57 1.68 -8.68
N PHE A 123 4.06 0.53 -8.24
CA PHE A 123 4.82 -0.67 -7.89
C PHE A 123 4.72 -1.75 -8.99
N ALA A 124 5.33 -2.90 -8.73
CA ALA A 124 5.28 -4.03 -9.65
C ALA A 124 3.85 -4.58 -9.83
N ILE A 125 3.60 -5.27 -10.93
CA ILE A 125 2.31 -5.94 -11.19
C ILE A 125 2.12 -7.10 -10.21
N GLY A 126 0.94 -7.21 -9.62
CA GLY A 126 0.53 -8.37 -8.83
C GLY A 126 1.10 -8.43 -7.40
N GLU A 127 1.31 -9.63 -6.89
CA GLU A 127 1.62 -9.91 -5.48
C GLU A 127 2.86 -9.20 -4.96
N ALA A 128 3.95 -9.23 -5.73
CA ALA A 128 5.19 -8.55 -5.37
C ALA A 128 4.99 -7.04 -5.24
N GLY A 129 4.18 -6.45 -6.14
CA GLY A 129 3.80 -5.05 -6.08
C GLY A 129 3.00 -4.71 -4.84
N ALA A 130 2.02 -5.55 -4.50
CA ALA A 130 1.20 -5.40 -3.31
C ALA A 130 2.03 -5.43 -2.01
N ALA A 131 2.92 -6.44 -1.88
CA ALA A 131 3.82 -6.56 -0.74
C ALA A 131 4.79 -5.37 -0.64
N ASN A 132 5.40 -4.96 -1.77
CA ASN A 132 6.34 -3.84 -1.81
C ASN A 132 5.67 -2.49 -1.55
N ALA A 133 4.44 -2.26 -2.00
CA ALA A 133 3.67 -1.07 -1.67
C ALA A 133 3.43 -0.97 -0.15
N ALA A 134 3.09 -2.09 0.50
CA ALA A 134 2.94 -2.12 1.95
C ALA A 134 4.26 -1.91 2.69
N LEU A 135 5.37 -2.53 2.24
CA LEU A 135 6.71 -2.29 2.79
C LEU A 135 7.16 -0.85 2.61
N PHE A 136 6.81 -0.22 1.49
CA PHE A 136 7.10 1.19 1.27
C PHE A 136 6.28 2.09 2.20
N ALA A 137 4.99 1.78 2.41
CA ALA A 137 4.17 2.46 3.42
C ALA A 137 4.80 2.32 4.82
N VAL A 138 5.24 1.12 5.20
CA VAL A 138 5.98 0.88 6.46
C VAL A 138 7.24 1.75 6.53
N ALA A 139 8.03 1.84 5.45
CA ALA A 139 9.24 2.64 5.42
C ALA A 139 8.95 4.15 5.59
N MET A 140 7.92 4.66 4.92
CA MET A 140 7.47 6.06 5.09
C MET A 140 7.05 6.34 6.54
N LEU A 141 6.28 5.46 7.16
CA LEU A 141 5.83 5.61 8.54
C LEU A 141 6.99 5.49 9.53
N ALA A 142 7.99 4.67 9.23
CA ALA A 142 9.20 4.47 10.03
C ALA A 142 10.06 5.74 10.14
N LEU A 143 9.93 6.70 9.23
CA LEU A 143 10.62 8.01 9.32
C LEU A 143 10.26 8.79 10.61
N SER A 144 9.07 8.50 11.17
CA SER A 144 8.59 9.15 12.39
C SER A 144 8.30 8.19 13.55
N ASP A 145 8.66 6.90 13.41
CA ASP A 145 8.48 5.85 14.43
C ASP A 145 9.71 4.95 14.52
N ALA A 146 10.56 5.19 15.51
CA ALA A 146 11.80 4.42 15.73
C ALA A 146 11.55 2.92 15.99
N SER A 147 10.40 2.55 16.59
CA SER A 147 10.04 1.16 16.81
C SER A 147 9.71 0.46 15.49
N LEU A 148 9.01 1.14 14.59
CA LEU A 148 8.71 0.63 13.26
C LEU A 148 9.99 0.53 12.41
N ALA A 149 10.87 1.53 12.50
CA ALA A 149 12.19 1.50 11.84
C ALA A 149 13.03 0.29 12.27
N LYS A 150 13.05 -0.02 13.57
CA LYS A 150 13.76 -1.21 14.10
C LYS A 150 13.18 -2.52 13.56
N ARG A 151 11.84 -2.63 13.46
CA ARG A 151 11.19 -3.81 12.86
C ARG A 151 11.51 -3.96 11.38
N LEU A 152 11.53 -2.85 10.64
CA LEU A 152 11.89 -2.86 9.22
C LEU A 152 13.35 -3.30 9.00
N ALA A 153 14.28 -2.81 9.83
CA ALA A 153 15.68 -3.24 9.81
C ALA A 153 15.83 -4.74 10.11
N ALA A 154 15.12 -5.24 11.11
CA ALA A 154 15.12 -6.67 11.45
C ALA A 154 14.54 -7.53 10.32
N PHE A 155 13.47 -7.10 9.67
CA PHE A 155 12.90 -7.77 8.50
C PHE A 155 13.92 -7.89 7.37
N ARG A 156 14.62 -6.80 7.01
CA ARG A 156 15.65 -6.81 5.97
C ARG A 156 16.86 -7.68 6.34
N ALA A 157 17.28 -7.66 7.61
CA ALA A 157 18.35 -8.53 8.09
C ALA A 157 17.98 -10.01 7.95
N LYS A 158 16.72 -10.37 8.28
CA LYS A 158 16.23 -11.74 8.08
C LYS A 158 16.22 -12.15 6.61
N GLN A 159 15.79 -11.28 5.68
CA GLN A 159 15.86 -11.56 4.24
C GLN A 159 17.29 -11.81 3.77
N ASN A 160 18.24 -10.97 4.23
CA ASN A 160 19.67 -11.12 3.93
C ASN A 160 20.16 -12.51 4.38
N GLN A 161 19.91 -12.89 5.62
CA GLN A 161 20.29 -14.20 6.17
C GLN A 161 19.71 -15.36 5.36
N THR A 162 18.45 -15.26 4.97
CA THR A 162 17.77 -16.29 4.15
C THR A 162 18.48 -16.50 2.83
N VAL A 163 18.88 -15.41 2.14
CA VAL A 163 19.58 -15.51 0.84
C VAL A 163 21.00 -16.04 1.04
N LEU A 164 21.75 -15.56 2.04
CA LEU A 164 23.12 -15.99 2.30
C LEU A 164 23.21 -17.47 2.73
N SER A 165 22.19 -18.00 3.39
CA SER A 165 22.14 -19.40 3.83
C SER A 165 21.52 -20.35 2.80
N ALA A 166 21.00 -19.83 1.69
CA ALA A 166 20.39 -20.65 0.67
C ALA A 166 21.44 -21.56 -0.03
N LYS A 167 21.13 -22.86 -0.13
CA LYS A 167 21.90 -23.82 -0.89
C LYS A 167 21.23 -24.03 -2.26
N LEU A 168 22.02 -24.04 -3.32
CA LEU A 168 21.51 -24.41 -4.63
C LEU A 168 21.29 -25.94 -4.68
N PRO A 169 20.26 -26.41 -5.39
CA PRO A 169 20.13 -27.85 -5.66
C PRO A 169 21.34 -28.31 -6.49
N GLU A 170 21.85 -29.52 -6.15
CA GLU A 170 22.91 -30.22 -6.91
C GLU A 170 22.36 -30.74 -8.25
#